data_1fa29eaa06a3b1498aff4ea06fd8383a
#
_entry.id   1fa29eaa06a3b1498aff4ea06fd8383a
#
_cell.length_a   1.000
_cell.length_b   1.000
_cell.length_c   1.000
_cell.angle_alpha   90.00
_cell.angle_beta   90.00
_cell.angle_gamma   90.00
#
_symmetry.space_group_name_H-M   'P 1'
#
loop_
_entity.id
_entity.type
_entity.pdbx_description
1 polymer ?
#
loop_
_entity_poly.entity_id
_entity_poly.type
_entity_poly.pdbx_seq_one_letter_code
_entity_poly.pdbx_strand_id
1 'polypeptide(L)'
;MAKKKKGLVLVNTGNGKGKSTAAFGVVLRAWGRGFRICVMQFIKSETGKWGEVKAAEKLGIEWLSTGDGFTWLSRDMDETTARALHGWKIAQEKILSGKYDLIVLDEFTYPLHFGWLDVKEVIAWLRENKPPMLHLIITGREAPQELIEFADLVTEMKEIKHPYEEQEIAAQAGIEF
;
A
#
# COMPACT_ATOMS: atom_id res chain seq x y z
N MET A 1 29.63 -0.34 18.86
CA MET A 1 29.22 -0.91 17.57
C MET A 1 28.20 0.01 16.91
N ALA A 2 28.40 0.44 15.66
CA ALA A 2 27.42 1.22 14.91
C ALA A 2 26.15 0.37 14.72
N LYS A 3 24.95 0.94 15.05
CA LYS A 3 23.67 0.25 14.84
C LYS A 3 23.45 0.04 13.33
N LYS A 4 23.20 -1.21 12.93
CA LYS A 4 22.88 -1.55 11.54
C LYS A 4 21.60 -0.83 11.11
N LYS A 5 21.66 -0.06 10.01
CA LYS A 5 20.50 0.62 9.42
C LYS A 5 20.16 -0.07 8.11
N LYS A 6 18.86 -0.28 7.84
CA LYS A 6 18.33 -0.75 6.56
C LYS A 6 16.93 -0.17 6.35
N GLY A 7 16.49 -0.13 5.12
CA GLY A 7 15.10 0.11 4.78
C GLY A 7 14.25 -1.10 5.15
N LEU A 8 13.19 -0.88 5.91
CA LEU A 8 12.32 -1.91 6.45
C LEU A 8 11.13 -2.18 5.52
N VAL A 9 10.67 -3.42 5.48
CA VAL A 9 9.39 -3.81 4.89
C VAL A 9 8.39 -4.00 6.04
N LEU A 10 7.32 -3.20 6.03
CA LEU A 10 6.24 -3.25 7.02
C LEU A 10 4.97 -3.76 6.35
N VAL A 11 4.23 -4.61 7.03
CA VAL A 11 2.92 -5.12 6.57
C VAL A 11 1.87 -4.83 7.64
N ASN A 12 0.80 -4.12 7.26
CA ASN A 12 -0.39 -3.94 8.08
C ASN A 12 -1.53 -4.75 7.47
N THR A 13 -1.96 -5.80 8.14
CA THR A 13 -2.98 -6.73 7.64
C THR A 13 -4.13 -6.94 8.62
N GLY A 14 -4.98 -7.91 8.38
CA GLY A 14 -6.14 -8.27 9.22
C GLY A 14 -7.45 -7.60 8.82
N ASN A 15 -8.54 -8.05 9.42
CA ASN A 15 -9.90 -7.62 9.05
C ASN A 15 -10.32 -6.30 9.70
N GLY A 16 -9.72 -5.94 10.82
CA GLY A 16 -10.00 -4.68 11.53
C GLY A 16 -9.58 -3.44 10.76
N LYS A 17 -10.24 -2.32 11.06
CA LYS A 17 -9.89 -0.99 10.53
C LYS A 17 -8.54 -0.51 11.07
N GLY A 18 -7.92 0.43 10.36
CA GLY A 18 -6.69 1.10 10.80
C GLY A 18 -5.44 0.74 10.01
N LYS A 19 -5.47 -0.22 9.08
CA LYS A 19 -4.31 -0.63 8.26
C LYS A 19 -3.69 0.55 7.49
N SER A 20 -4.49 1.20 6.65
CA SER A 20 -4.08 2.38 5.88
C SER A 20 -3.82 3.57 6.79
N THR A 21 -4.66 3.79 7.82
CA THR A 21 -4.47 4.87 8.82
C THR A 21 -3.12 4.74 9.53
N ALA A 22 -2.71 3.53 9.92
CA ALA A 22 -1.40 3.31 10.53
C ALA A 22 -0.25 3.59 9.54
N ALA A 23 -0.40 3.18 8.27
CA ALA A 23 0.57 3.48 7.23
C ALA A 23 0.69 4.99 7.01
N PHE A 24 -0.42 5.72 6.92
CA PHE A 24 -0.43 7.18 6.75
C PHE A 24 0.08 7.93 7.99
N GLY A 25 -0.08 7.36 9.19
CA GLY A 25 0.59 7.85 10.39
C GLY A 25 2.11 7.79 10.27
N VAL A 26 2.65 6.72 9.66
CA VAL A 26 4.09 6.62 9.35
C VAL A 26 4.48 7.60 8.25
N VAL A 27 3.66 7.77 7.22
CA VAL A 27 3.87 8.78 6.15
C VAL A 27 4.02 10.18 6.75
N LEU A 28 3.10 10.59 7.63
CA LEU A 28 3.16 11.89 8.30
C LEU A 28 4.44 12.04 9.15
N ARG A 29 4.83 11.00 9.87
CA ARG A 29 6.08 10.95 10.65
C ARG A 29 7.31 11.07 9.76
N ALA A 30 7.33 10.36 8.63
CA ALA A 30 8.42 10.38 7.67
C ALA A 30 8.52 11.73 6.96
N TRP A 31 7.39 12.32 6.58
CA TRP A 31 7.30 13.67 6.03
C TRP A 31 7.91 14.72 6.97
N GLY A 32 7.54 14.66 8.26
CA GLY A 32 8.12 15.54 9.29
C GLY A 32 9.63 15.35 9.51
N ARG A 33 10.22 14.27 8.97
CA ARG A 33 11.67 14.01 8.96
C ARG A 33 12.33 14.34 7.63
N GLY A 34 11.58 14.92 6.70
CA GLY A 34 12.09 15.33 5.38
C GLY A 34 12.26 14.15 4.39
N PHE A 35 11.59 13.02 4.61
CA PHE A 35 11.64 11.90 3.68
C PHE A 35 10.88 12.22 2.39
N ARG A 36 11.39 11.72 1.28
CA ARG A 36 10.71 11.72 -0.02
C ARG A 36 9.78 10.52 -0.08
N ILE A 37 8.51 10.76 -0.30
CA ILE A 37 7.46 9.75 -0.10
C ILE A 37 6.63 9.59 -1.36
N CYS A 38 6.27 8.35 -1.68
CA CYS A 38 5.26 8.01 -2.68
C CYS A 38 4.23 7.07 -2.04
N VAL A 39 2.95 7.35 -2.26
CA VAL A 39 1.84 6.48 -1.89
C VAL A 39 1.17 5.97 -3.15
N MET A 40 0.99 4.66 -3.26
CA MET A 40 0.29 4.01 -4.36
C MET A 40 -0.89 3.21 -3.81
N GLN A 41 -2.08 3.46 -4.33
CA GLN A 41 -3.32 2.84 -3.92
C GLN A 41 -3.86 1.92 -5.02
N PHE A 42 -4.04 0.62 -4.72
CA PHE A 42 -4.25 -0.42 -5.74
C PHE A 42 -5.69 -0.67 -6.13
N ILE A 43 -6.68 -0.42 -5.28
CA ILE A 43 -8.08 -0.83 -5.52
C ILE A 43 -9.03 0.35 -5.65
N LYS A 44 -8.75 1.45 -4.98
CA LYS A 44 -9.65 2.61 -4.98
C LYS A 44 -9.60 3.36 -6.29
N SER A 45 -10.78 3.73 -6.82
CA SER A 45 -10.90 4.61 -7.97
C SER A 45 -10.52 6.06 -7.61
N GLU A 46 -10.03 6.82 -8.59
CA GLU A 46 -9.66 8.24 -8.45
C GLU A 46 -10.83 9.17 -8.11
N THR A 47 -12.07 8.69 -8.21
CA THR A 47 -13.28 9.51 -8.04
C THR A 47 -13.57 9.90 -6.59
N GLY A 48 -12.90 9.27 -5.61
CA GLY A 48 -13.08 9.59 -4.19
C GLY A 48 -12.26 10.79 -3.77
N LYS A 49 -12.91 11.87 -3.35
CA LYS A 49 -12.24 13.03 -2.70
C LYS A 49 -11.84 12.68 -1.26
N TRP A 50 -10.99 11.66 -1.10
CA TRP A 50 -10.54 11.16 0.18
C TRP A 50 -9.73 12.21 0.94
N GLY A 51 -9.92 12.29 2.25
CA GLY A 51 -9.22 13.25 3.11
C GLY A 51 -7.71 13.13 3.05
N GLU A 52 -7.19 11.89 3.01
CA GLU A 52 -5.77 11.60 2.92
C GLU A 52 -5.13 12.04 1.60
N VAL A 53 -5.85 11.95 0.48
CA VAL A 53 -5.37 12.45 -0.83
C VAL A 53 -5.22 13.97 -0.80
N LYS A 54 -6.23 14.68 -0.29
CA LYS A 54 -6.19 16.14 -0.12
C LYS A 54 -5.07 16.59 0.82
N ALA A 55 -4.80 15.81 1.86
CA ALA A 55 -3.71 16.08 2.78
C ALA A 55 -2.36 15.86 2.09
N ALA A 56 -2.20 14.77 1.33
CA ALA A 56 -1.00 14.45 0.58
C ALA A 56 -0.64 15.56 -0.43
N GLU A 57 -1.62 16.07 -1.18
CA GLU A 57 -1.45 17.20 -2.09
C GLU A 57 -0.89 18.44 -1.38
N LYS A 58 -1.49 18.81 -0.24
CA LYS A 58 -1.03 19.97 0.56
C LYS A 58 0.37 19.79 1.12
N LEU A 59 0.76 18.56 1.42
CA LEU A 59 2.08 18.21 1.95
C LEU A 59 3.13 17.97 0.86
N GLY A 60 2.73 18.03 -0.42
CA GLY A 60 3.63 17.73 -1.55
C GLY A 60 4.06 16.26 -1.61
N ILE A 61 3.24 15.34 -1.11
CA ILE A 61 3.48 13.89 -1.15
C ILE A 61 2.90 13.36 -2.46
N GLU A 62 3.70 12.61 -3.21
CA GLU A 62 3.23 11.97 -4.43
C GLU A 62 2.22 10.87 -4.10
N TRP A 63 1.03 10.97 -4.72
CA TRP A 63 -0.05 10.00 -4.57
C TRP A 63 -0.51 9.50 -5.92
N LEU A 64 -0.56 8.19 -6.09
CA LEU A 64 -0.97 7.52 -7.31
C LEU A 64 -2.10 6.54 -6.98
N SER A 65 -3.21 6.64 -7.72
CA SER A 65 -4.26 5.62 -7.72
C SER A 65 -4.14 4.80 -9.01
N THR A 66 -4.10 3.48 -8.90
CA THR A 66 -3.98 2.60 -10.07
C THR A 66 -5.33 2.16 -10.62
N GLY A 67 -6.42 2.74 -10.12
CA GLY A 67 -7.80 2.40 -10.46
C GLY A 67 -8.32 2.97 -11.78
N ASP A 68 -7.69 3.97 -12.39
CA ASP A 68 -8.19 4.65 -13.60
C ASP A 68 -7.18 4.63 -14.74
N GLY A 69 -7.58 4.08 -15.91
CA GLY A 69 -6.90 4.39 -17.16
C GLY A 69 -6.47 3.23 -18.08
N PHE A 70 -6.99 2.00 -17.93
CA PHE A 70 -6.55 0.88 -18.79
C PHE A 70 -7.67 0.19 -19.56
N THR A 71 -8.09 0.82 -20.66
CA THR A 71 -9.03 0.22 -21.62
C THR A 71 -8.36 -0.60 -22.73
N TRP A 72 -7.04 -0.54 -22.91
CA TRP A 72 -6.39 -1.16 -24.08
C TRP A 72 -5.59 -2.45 -23.83
N LEU A 73 -5.40 -2.88 -22.57
CA LEU A 73 -4.70 -4.13 -22.26
C LEU A 73 -5.62 -5.37 -22.16
N SER A 74 -6.94 -5.20 -22.24
CA SER A 74 -7.88 -6.22 -21.79
C SER A 74 -8.74 -6.83 -22.87
N ARG A 75 -8.19 -7.26 -24.01
CA ARG A 75 -9.06 -8.06 -24.92
C ARG A 75 -9.29 -9.51 -24.47
N ASP A 76 -8.45 -10.05 -23.56
CA ASP A 76 -8.54 -11.43 -23.07
C ASP A 76 -8.18 -11.63 -21.58
N MET A 77 -7.92 -10.58 -20.79
CA MET A 77 -7.67 -10.65 -19.36
C MET A 77 -8.78 -9.96 -18.58
N ASP A 78 -9.13 -10.49 -17.41
CA ASP A 78 -9.94 -9.79 -16.44
C ASP A 78 -9.37 -8.37 -16.21
N GLU A 79 -10.20 -7.36 -16.39
CA GLU A 79 -9.82 -5.95 -16.26
C GLU A 79 -9.13 -5.65 -14.93
N THR A 80 -9.57 -6.32 -13.86
CA THR A 80 -9.02 -6.20 -12.51
C THR A 80 -7.58 -6.73 -12.44
N THR A 81 -7.31 -7.88 -13.08
CA THR A 81 -5.97 -8.46 -13.17
C THR A 81 -5.03 -7.55 -13.96
N ALA A 82 -5.51 -7.03 -15.09
CA ALA A 82 -4.72 -6.09 -15.91
C ALA A 82 -4.34 -4.81 -15.14
N ARG A 83 -5.27 -4.29 -14.34
CA ARG A 83 -5.02 -3.13 -13.44
C ARG A 83 -3.98 -3.45 -12.38
N ALA A 84 -4.07 -4.63 -11.73
CA ALA A 84 -3.12 -5.06 -10.74
C ALA A 84 -1.70 -5.20 -11.31
N LEU A 85 -1.56 -5.84 -12.47
CA LEU A 85 -0.28 -5.99 -13.18
C LEU A 85 0.33 -4.64 -13.55
N HIS A 86 -0.49 -3.72 -14.06
CA HIS A 86 -0.01 -2.38 -14.40
C HIS A 86 0.42 -1.60 -13.16
N GLY A 87 -0.41 -1.61 -12.09
CA GLY A 87 -0.07 -0.97 -10.82
C GLY A 87 1.24 -1.51 -10.25
N TRP A 88 1.47 -2.82 -10.33
CA TRP A 88 2.72 -3.43 -9.92
C TRP A 88 3.91 -2.96 -10.77
N LYS A 89 3.74 -2.83 -12.08
CA LYS A 89 4.79 -2.30 -12.96
C LYS A 89 5.17 -0.87 -12.58
N ILE A 90 4.20 0.00 -12.32
CA ILE A 90 4.48 1.36 -11.82
C ILE A 90 5.19 1.31 -10.48
N ALA A 91 4.79 0.44 -9.55
CA ALA A 91 5.46 0.29 -8.26
C ALA A 91 6.92 -0.11 -8.41
N GLN A 92 7.23 -1.04 -9.31
CA GLN A 92 8.60 -1.42 -9.64
C GLN A 92 9.43 -0.23 -10.15
N GLU A 93 8.87 0.57 -11.07
CA GLU A 93 9.53 1.78 -11.58
C GLU A 93 9.81 2.79 -10.46
N LYS A 94 8.84 3.00 -9.55
CA LYS A 94 9.02 3.91 -8.40
C LYS A 94 10.08 3.39 -7.44
N ILE A 95 10.09 2.10 -7.13
CA ILE A 95 11.09 1.46 -6.26
C ILE A 95 12.50 1.61 -6.85
N LEU A 96 12.67 1.36 -8.15
CA LEU A 96 13.96 1.47 -8.83
C LEU A 96 14.44 2.90 -9.06
N SER A 97 13.54 3.89 -9.02
CA SER A 97 13.85 5.28 -9.36
C SER A 97 14.91 5.94 -8.47
N GLY A 98 15.10 5.43 -7.23
CA GLY A 98 15.96 6.05 -6.23
C GLY A 98 15.47 7.42 -5.71
N LYS A 99 14.25 7.82 -6.08
CA LYS A 99 13.68 9.13 -5.73
C LYS A 99 13.04 9.16 -4.34
N TYR A 100 12.75 8.01 -3.74
CA TYR A 100 11.97 7.91 -2.51
C TYR A 100 12.75 7.24 -1.39
N ASP A 101 12.45 7.67 -0.17
CA ASP A 101 12.96 7.08 1.07
C ASP A 101 11.91 6.16 1.70
N LEU A 102 10.61 6.40 1.36
CA LEU A 102 9.47 5.60 1.79
C LEU A 102 8.47 5.46 0.62
N ILE A 103 8.03 4.23 0.35
CA ILE A 103 6.92 3.93 -0.54
C ILE A 103 5.84 3.18 0.24
N VAL A 104 4.59 3.56 0.06
CA VAL A 104 3.42 2.84 0.56
C VAL A 104 2.69 2.20 -0.61
N LEU A 105 2.43 0.91 -0.52
CA LEU A 105 1.57 0.14 -1.41
C LEU A 105 0.28 -0.17 -0.65
N ASP A 106 -0.68 0.75 -0.75
CA ASP A 106 -1.95 0.64 -0.02
C ASP A 106 -2.90 -0.33 -0.74
N GLU A 107 -3.50 -1.24 0.04
CA GLU A 107 -4.36 -2.33 -0.44
C GLU A 107 -3.66 -3.31 -1.40
N PHE A 108 -2.35 -3.41 -1.38
CA PHE A 108 -1.57 -4.29 -2.25
C PHE A 108 -1.69 -5.79 -1.91
N THR A 109 -2.14 -6.15 -0.71
CA THR A 109 -2.37 -7.56 -0.37
C THR A 109 -3.50 -8.19 -1.20
N TYR A 110 -4.48 -7.41 -1.68
CA TYR A 110 -5.58 -7.95 -2.48
C TYR A 110 -5.13 -8.56 -3.81
N PRO A 111 -4.32 -7.88 -4.65
CA PRO A 111 -3.75 -8.51 -5.84
C PRO A 111 -3.02 -9.82 -5.57
N LEU A 112 -2.35 -9.93 -4.43
CA LEU A 112 -1.65 -11.15 -4.02
C LEU A 112 -2.61 -12.23 -3.54
N HIS A 113 -3.58 -11.88 -2.68
CA HIS A 113 -4.57 -12.80 -2.13
C HIS A 113 -5.45 -13.42 -3.22
N PHE A 114 -5.91 -12.62 -4.19
CA PHE A 114 -6.73 -13.08 -5.30
C PHE A 114 -5.94 -13.74 -6.44
N GLY A 115 -4.62 -13.81 -6.32
CA GLY A 115 -3.76 -14.45 -7.33
C GLY A 115 -3.66 -13.67 -8.65
N TRP A 116 -3.98 -12.36 -8.65
CA TRP A 116 -3.75 -11.49 -9.81
C TRP A 116 -2.26 -11.22 -10.02
N LEU A 117 -1.49 -11.28 -8.94
CA LEU A 117 -0.04 -11.26 -8.91
C LEU A 117 0.46 -12.48 -8.14
N ASP A 118 1.47 -13.17 -8.66
CA ASP A 118 2.12 -14.26 -7.95
C ASP A 118 2.96 -13.69 -6.80
N VAL A 119 2.64 -14.10 -5.58
CA VAL A 119 3.32 -13.61 -4.36
C VAL A 119 4.80 -13.96 -4.34
N LYS A 120 5.17 -15.13 -4.87
CA LYS A 120 6.57 -15.59 -4.87
C LYS A 120 7.40 -14.78 -5.85
N GLU A 121 6.85 -14.48 -7.02
CA GLU A 121 7.49 -13.62 -8.02
C GLU A 121 7.67 -12.19 -7.49
N VAL A 122 6.63 -11.62 -6.83
CA VAL A 122 6.71 -10.29 -6.22
C VAL A 122 7.80 -10.25 -5.14
N ILE A 123 7.86 -11.26 -4.26
CA ILE A 123 8.86 -11.33 -3.19
C ILE A 123 10.27 -11.54 -3.76
N ALA A 124 10.43 -12.41 -4.74
CA ALA A 124 11.72 -12.62 -5.40
C ALA A 124 12.22 -11.32 -6.01
N TRP A 125 11.35 -10.61 -6.73
CA TRP A 125 11.68 -9.32 -7.32
C TRP A 125 12.06 -8.27 -6.26
N LEU A 126 11.32 -8.16 -5.16
CA LEU A 126 11.61 -7.23 -4.06
C LEU A 126 12.95 -7.55 -3.37
N ARG A 127 13.28 -8.82 -3.18
CA ARG A 127 14.58 -9.24 -2.61
C ARG A 127 15.76 -8.80 -3.45
N GLU A 128 15.62 -8.87 -4.75
CA GLU A 128 16.67 -8.54 -5.71
C GLU A 128 16.78 -7.03 -5.94
N ASN A 129 15.65 -6.32 -6.03
CA ASN A 129 15.62 -4.98 -6.60
C ASN A 129 15.30 -3.85 -5.60
N LYS A 130 14.75 -4.15 -4.42
CA LYS A 130 14.45 -3.10 -3.44
C LYS A 130 15.74 -2.45 -2.93
N PRO A 131 15.93 -1.13 -3.10
CA PRO A 131 17.11 -0.43 -2.57
C PRO A 131 17.28 -0.68 -1.07
N PRO A 132 18.54 -0.89 -0.59
CA PRO A 132 18.79 -1.29 0.80
C PRO A 132 18.24 -0.33 1.86
N MET A 133 18.13 0.96 1.55
CA MET A 133 17.64 1.99 2.48
C MET A 133 16.19 2.40 2.27
N LEU A 134 15.52 1.94 1.19
CA LEU A 134 14.12 2.23 0.94
C LEU A 134 13.24 1.50 1.96
N HIS A 135 12.38 2.26 2.65
CA HIS A 135 11.29 1.68 3.43
C HIS A 135 10.09 1.39 2.55
N LEU A 136 9.45 0.25 2.78
CA LEU A 136 8.24 -0.17 2.07
C LEU A 136 7.16 -0.51 3.08
N ILE A 137 5.96 0.06 2.92
CA ILE A 137 4.79 -0.29 3.71
C ILE A 137 3.76 -0.91 2.78
N ILE A 138 3.25 -2.07 3.15
CA ILE A 138 2.22 -2.80 2.41
C ILE A 138 1.00 -2.92 3.31
N THR A 139 -0.19 -2.60 2.79
CA THR A 139 -1.43 -2.74 3.55
C THR A 139 -2.45 -3.59 2.80
N GLY A 140 -3.40 -4.12 3.55
CA GLY A 140 -4.60 -4.79 3.06
C GLY A 140 -4.98 -6.00 3.91
N ARG A 141 -6.14 -6.57 3.63
CA ARG A 141 -6.60 -7.80 4.29
C ARG A 141 -5.87 -9.01 3.72
N GLU A 142 -5.96 -10.15 4.42
CA GLU A 142 -5.55 -11.46 3.91
C GLU A 142 -4.12 -11.48 3.33
N ALA A 143 -3.16 -10.89 4.05
CA ALA A 143 -1.76 -10.94 3.63
C ALA A 143 -1.28 -12.40 3.51
N PRO A 144 -0.77 -12.83 2.34
CA PRO A 144 -0.23 -14.17 2.17
C PRO A 144 0.90 -14.48 3.16
N GLN A 145 1.00 -15.74 3.57
CA GLN A 145 2.01 -16.17 4.56
C GLN A 145 3.44 -15.86 4.09
N GLU A 146 3.72 -16.00 2.81
CA GLU A 146 5.01 -15.68 2.22
C GLU A 146 5.38 -14.19 2.38
N LEU A 147 4.38 -13.29 2.28
CA LEU A 147 4.60 -11.87 2.51
C LEU A 147 4.87 -11.57 3.98
N ILE A 148 4.17 -12.25 4.89
CA ILE A 148 4.38 -12.15 6.34
C ILE A 148 5.81 -12.58 6.70
N GLU A 149 6.29 -13.68 6.15
CA GLU A 149 7.66 -14.19 6.38
C GLU A 149 8.75 -13.31 5.75
N PHE A 150 8.44 -12.61 4.67
CA PHE A 150 9.35 -11.69 4.00
C PHE A 150 9.52 -10.38 4.76
N ALA A 151 8.46 -9.90 5.42
CA ALA A 151 8.42 -8.59 6.06
C ALA A 151 9.32 -8.52 7.31
N ASP A 152 9.83 -7.30 7.61
CA ASP A 152 10.59 -7.02 8.83
C ASP A 152 9.69 -6.72 10.04
N LEU A 153 8.47 -6.21 9.79
CA LEU A 153 7.47 -5.89 10.80
C LEU A 153 6.08 -6.22 10.24
N VAL A 154 5.31 -6.97 10.98
CA VAL A 154 3.92 -7.28 10.64
C VAL A 154 3.02 -6.91 11.80
N THR A 155 1.93 -6.22 11.49
CA THR A 155 0.87 -5.89 12.45
C THR A 155 -0.46 -6.37 11.89
N GLU A 156 -1.17 -7.17 12.67
CA GLU A 156 -2.54 -7.58 12.35
C GLU A 156 -3.55 -6.69 13.10
N MET A 157 -4.45 -6.06 12.34
CA MET A 157 -5.58 -5.29 12.86
C MET A 157 -6.76 -6.22 13.05
N LYS A 158 -7.05 -6.57 14.31
CA LYS A 158 -8.18 -7.40 14.67
C LYS A 158 -9.42 -6.54 14.85
N GLU A 159 -10.52 -6.92 14.21
CA GLU A 159 -11.81 -6.30 14.44
C GLU A 159 -12.40 -6.78 15.76
N ILE A 160 -12.42 -5.90 16.76
CA ILE A 160 -13.02 -6.19 18.06
C ILE A 160 -14.46 -5.70 18.10
N LYS A 161 -14.73 -4.57 17.44
CA LYS A 161 -16.03 -3.90 17.39
C LYS A 161 -16.11 -3.04 16.15
N HIS A 162 -17.25 -3.05 15.46
CA HIS A 162 -17.46 -2.27 14.26
C HIS A 162 -18.76 -1.45 14.35
N PRO A 163 -18.73 -0.13 14.11
CA PRO A 163 -19.92 0.71 14.28
C PRO A 163 -21.05 0.35 13.32
N TYR A 164 -20.75 -0.10 12.11
CA TYR A 164 -21.76 -0.55 11.16
C TYR A 164 -22.41 -1.87 11.59
N GLU A 165 -21.62 -2.86 12.01
CA GLU A 165 -22.10 -4.19 12.39
C GLU A 165 -22.98 -4.16 13.64
N GLU A 166 -22.65 -3.29 14.60
CA GLU A 166 -23.34 -3.24 15.89
C GLU A 166 -24.41 -2.14 15.99
N GLN A 167 -24.29 -1.08 15.20
CA GLN A 167 -25.12 0.13 15.34
C GLN A 167 -25.64 0.66 14.00
N GLU A 168 -25.37 -0.02 12.88
CA GLU A 168 -25.71 0.42 11.53
C GLU A 168 -25.21 1.84 11.17
N ILE A 169 -24.16 2.30 11.86
CA ILE A 169 -23.56 3.60 11.61
C ILE A 169 -22.71 3.53 10.36
N ALA A 170 -23.10 4.30 9.34
CA ALA A 170 -22.36 4.41 8.09
C ALA A 170 -21.00 5.11 8.26
N ALA A 171 -20.14 4.94 7.25
CA ALA A 171 -18.84 5.62 7.16
C ALA A 171 -18.97 7.15 7.30
N GLN A 172 -18.08 7.77 8.09
CA GLN A 172 -18.15 9.20 8.42
C GLN A 172 -16.93 9.95 7.90
N ALA A 173 -17.17 11.17 7.40
CA ALA A 173 -16.13 12.07 6.94
C ALA A 173 -15.15 12.42 8.09
N GLY A 174 -13.85 12.40 7.77
CA GLY A 174 -12.79 12.67 8.74
C GLY A 174 -12.43 11.49 9.66
N ILE A 175 -13.23 10.40 9.62
CA ILE A 175 -12.95 9.15 10.35
C ILE A 175 -12.60 8.05 9.35
N GLU A 176 -13.36 7.91 8.28
CA GLU A 176 -13.18 6.84 7.29
C GLU A 176 -12.85 7.35 5.87
N PHE A 177 -13.10 8.62 5.59
CA PHE A 177 -12.77 9.27 4.30
C PHE A 177 -12.57 10.79 4.42
#